data_75b767bffe8b3edfd10e600f08199c6b
#
_entry.id   75b767bffe8b3edfd10e600f08199c6b
#
_cell.length_a   1.000
_cell.length_b   1.000
_cell.length_c   1.000
_cell.angle_alpha   90.00
_cell.angle_beta   90.00
_cell.angle_gamma   90.00
#
_symmetry.space_group_name_H-M   'P 1'
#
loop_
_entity.id
_entity.type
_entity.pdbx_description
1 polymer ?
#
loop_
_entity_poly.entity_id
_entity_poly.type
_entity_poly.pdbx_seq_one_letter_code
_entity_poly.pdbx_strand_id
1 'polypeptide(L)'
;MSLGRTLKLNTGASIPALGLGTWQSKPNEVYDAVLTAIQNGYRHIDTAFIYGNEKEVGQAIKDSKVPREELFITTKLWNNSHRPEDVEKALQVSLDNLQLDYLDLYLIHW
;
A
#
# COMPACT_ATOMS: atom_id res chain seq x y z
N MET A 1 -16.36 -3.47 -4.91
CA MET A 1 -16.56 -4.80 -4.31
C MET A 1 -15.21 -5.47 -4.08
N SER A 2 -14.97 -5.97 -2.88
CA SER A 2 -13.72 -6.65 -2.56
C SER A 2 -13.81 -8.14 -2.90
N LEU A 3 -12.68 -8.74 -3.25
CA LEU A 3 -12.54 -10.17 -3.44
C LEU A 3 -12.21 -10.85 -2.11
N GLY A 4 -12.87 -11.97 -1.84
CA GLY A 4 -12.56 -12.80 -0.71
C GLY A 4 -13.03 -12.25 0.62
N ARG A 5 -12.45 -12.81 1.67
CA ARG A 5 -12.83 -12.50 3.05
C ARG A 5 -12.03 -11.33 3.60
N THR A 6 -12.57 -10.71 4.64
CA THR A 6 -11.80 -9.81 5.48
C THR A 6 -11.48 -10.49 6.81
N LEU A 7 -10.38 -10.06 7.43
CA LEU A 7 -9.98 -10.50 8.75
C LEU A 7 -10.05 -9.30 9.68
N LYS A 8 -10.58 -9.48 10.88
CA LYS A 8 -10.70 -8.41 11.85
C LYS A 8 -9.40 -8.28 12.64
N LEU A 9 -8.86 -7.06 12.68
CA LEU A 9 -7.65 -6.77 13.44
C LEU A 9 -8.01 -6.46 14.90
N ASN A 10 -7.00 -6.50 15.77
CA ASN A 10 -7.20 -6.20 17.21
C ASN A 10 -7.63 -4.76 17.46
N THR A 11 -7.45 -3.87 16.50
CA THR A 11 -7.90 -2.48 16.57
C THR A 11 -9.39 -2.30 16.24
N GLY A 12 -10.04 -3.38 15.78
CA GLY A 12 -11.42 -3.32 15.27
C GLY A 12 -11.53 -3.06 13.79
N ALA A 13 -10.44 -2.66 13.13
CA ALA A 13 -10.42 -2.51 11.67
C ALA A 13 -10.41 -3.88 10.98
N SER A 14 -10.82 -3.92 9.72
CA SER A 14 -10.80 -5.14 8.93
C SER A 14 -9.75 -5.04 7.83
N ILE A 15 -9.05 -6.14 7.57
CA ILE A 15 -8.08 -6.26 6.49
C ILE A 15 -8.57 -7.32 5.49
N PRO A 16 -8.60 -7.01 4.18
CA PRO A 16 -8.90 -8.04 3.19
C PRO A 16 -7.86 -9.15 3.24
N ALA A 17 -8.32 -10.40 3.27
CA ALA A 17 -7.43 -11.56 3.35
C ALA A 17 -6.62 -11.76 2.08
N LEU A 18 -7.15 -11.31 0.93
CA LEU A 18 -6.46 -11.40 -0.35
C LEU A 18 -5.92 -10.03 -0.74
N GLY A 19 -4.62 -9.96 -1.00
CA GLY A 19 -3.94 -8.72 -1.37
C GLY A 19 -2.97 -8.94 -2.52
N LEU A 20 -2.57 -7.82 -3.15
CA LEU A 20 -1.56 -7.83 -4.21
C LEU A 20 -0.24 -7.32 -3.64
N GLY A 21 0.81 -8.14 -3.73
CA GLY A 21 2.17 -7.73 -3.38
C GLY A 21 2.87 -7.10 -4.58
N THR A 22 3.72 -6.09 -4.32
CA THR A 22 4.41 -5.35 -5.39
C THR A 22 5.93 -5.60 -5.38
N TRP A 23 6.41 -6.54 -4.57
CA TRP A 23 7.83 -6.84 -4.47
C TRP A 23 8.38 -7.32 -5.81
N GLN A 24 9.54 -6.80 -6.19
CA GLN A 24 10.23 -7.11 -7.44
C GLN A 24 9.46 -6.74 -8.71
N SER A 25 8.31 -6.10 -8.60
CA SER A 25 7.62 -5.59 -9.79
C SER A 25 8.35 -4.37 -10.33
N LYS A 26 8.58 -4.33 -11.63
CA LYS A 26 9.18 -3.16 -12.27
C LYS A 26 8.18 -2.00 -12.26
N PRO A 27 8.66 -0.73 -12.20
CA PRO A 27 7.74 0.42 -12.14
C PRO A 27 6.67 0.42 -13.24
N ASN A 28 7.05 0.15 -14.49
CA ASN A 28 6.10 0.13 -15.61
C ASN A 28 5.12 -1.05 -15.55
N GLU A 29 5.50 -2.13 -14.88
CA GLU A 29 4.63 -3.31 -14.73
C GLU A 29 3.73 -3.18 -13.52
N VAL A 30 4.22 -2.59 -12.41
CA VAL A 30 3.45 -2.50 -11.17
C VAL A 30 2.25 -1.58 -11.34
N TYR A 31 2.38 -0.50 -12.10
CA TYR A 31 1.25 0.39 -12.36
C TYR A 31 0.07 -0.39 -12.96
N ASP A 32 0.33 -1.12 -14.04
CA ASP A 32 -0.71 -1.89 -14.72
C ASP A 32 -1.25 -3.00 -13.82
N ALA A 33 -0.38 -3.68 -13.09
CA ALA A 33 -0.78 -4.77 -12.22
C ALA A 33 -1.71 -4.28 -11.10
N VAL A 34 -1.36 -3.17 -10.45
CA VAL A 34 -2.17 -2.61 -9.38
C VAL A 34 -3.50 -2.11 -9.91
N LEU A 35 -3.48 -1.37 -11.01
CA LEU A 35 -4.71 -0.85 -11.61
C LEU A 35 -5.65 -1.98 -12.00
N THR A 36 -5.14 -3.00 -12.68
CA THR A 36 -5.93 -4.16 -13.09
C THR A 36 -6.48 -4.90 -11.88
N ALA A 37 -5.66 -5.11 -10.85
CA ALA A 37 -6.10 -5.81 -9.64
C ALA A 37 -7.28 -5.08 -8.97
N ILE A 38 -7.15 -3.77 -8.80
CA ILE A 38 -8.22 -2.96 -8.18
C ILE A 38 -9.49 -3.01 -9.01
N GLN A 39 -9.37 -2.92 -10.34
CA GLN A 39 -10.51 -3.00 -11.25
C GLN A 39 -11.20 -4.37 -11.18
N ASN A 40 -10.47 -5.40 -10.78
CA ASN A 40 -11.01 -6.75 -10.65
C ASN A 40 -11.40 -7.13 -9.21
N GLY A 41 -11.49 -6.16 -8.31
CA GLY A 41 -12.03 -6.37 -6.98
C GLY A 41 -11.01 -6.50 -5.85
N TYR A 42 -9.72 -6.46 -6.15
CA TYR A 42 -8.69 -6.44 -5.08
C TYR A 42 -8.80 -5.13 -4.32
N ARG A 43 -8.67 -5.20 -2.99
CA ARG A 43 -8.78 -4.03 -2.11
C ARG A 43 -7.61 -3.88 -1.16
N HIS A 44 -6.66 -4.82 -1.16
CA HIS A 44 -5.47 -4.78 -0.33
C HIS A 44 -4.23 -4.75 -1.23
N ILE A 45 -3.43 -3.69 -1.10
CA ILE A 45 -2.16 -3.53 -1.82
C ILE A 45 -1.04 -3.50 -0.79
N ASP A 46 -0.06 -4.38 -0.94
CA ASP A 46 1.09 -4.49 -0.05
C ASP A 46 2.34 -4.02 -0.81
N THR A 47 2.90 -2.92 -0.38
CA THR A 47 4.11 -2.35 -0.97
C THR A 47 5.13 -2.01 0.12
N ALA A 48 6.26 -1.43 -0.24
CA ALA A 48 7.28 -0.96 0.69
C ALA A 48 8.16 0.09 0.03
N PHE A 49 8.71 1.00 0.84
CA PHE A 49 9.61 2.04 0.34
C PHE A 49 10.78 1.45 -0.45
N ILE A 50 11.41 0.38 0.08
CA ILE A 50 12.60 -0.21 -0.54
C ILE A 50 12.31 -0.87 -1.89
N TYR A 51 11.05 -1.15 -2.21
CA TYR A 51 10.71 -1.74 -3.52
C TYR A 51 10.94 -0.76 -4.67
N GLY A 52 11.01 0.54 -4.39
CA GLY A 52 11.29 1.56 -5.40
C GLY A 52 10.15 1.83 -6.36
N ASN A 53 8.94 1.38 -6.04
CA ASN A 53 7.79 1.49 -6.94
C ASN A 53 6.55 2.13 -6.29
N GLU A 54 6.70 2.78 -5.13
CA GLU A 54 5.56 3.40 -4.44
C GLU A 54 4.86 4.47 -5.27
N LYS A 55 5.60 5.22 -6.07
CA LYS A 55 5.00 6.28 -6.91
C LYS A 55 4.05 5.68 -7.94
N GLU A 56 4.43 4.60 -8.56
CA GLU A 56 3.62 3.91 -9.56
C GLU A 56 2.42 3.25 -8.94
N VAL A 57 2.57 2.67 -7.74
CA VAL A 57 1.45 2.14 -6.95
C VAL A 57 0.45 3.26 -6.64
N GLY A 58 0.94 4.41 -6.19
CA GLY A 58 0.10 5.56 -5.88
C GLY A 58 -0.67 6.08 -7.08
N GLN A 59 -0.01 6.16 -8.23
CA GLN A 59 -0.67 6.62 -9.45
C GLN A 59 -1.77 5.64 -9.89
N ALA A 60 -1.52 4.34 -9.77
CA ALA A 60 -2.52 3.33 -10.10
C ALA A 60 -3.74 3.41 -9.18
N ILE A 61 -3.51 3.63 -7.89
CA ILE A 61 -4.61 3.80 -6.92
C ILE A 61 -5.46 5.00 -7.32
N LYS A 62 -4.84 6.12 -7.64
CA LYS A 62 -5.54 7.32 -8.06
C LYS A 62 -6.33 7.09 -9.35
N ASP A 63 -5.70 6.46 -10.34
CA ASP A 63 -6.32 6.23 -11.64
C ASP A 63 -7.42 5.17 -11.60
N SER A 64 -7.43 4.32 -10.58
CA SER A 64 -8.50 3.32 -10.41
C SER A 64 -9.84 3.95 -10.11
N LYS A 65 -9.86 5.18 -9.59
CA LYS A 65 -11.05 5.92 -9.18
C LYS A 65 -11.87 5.24 -8.10
N VAL A 66 -11.30 4.23 -7.42
CA VAL A 66 -11.94 3.59 -6.26
C VAL A 66 -11.72 4.49 -5.05
N PRO A 67 -12.77 4.77 -4.24
CA PRO A 67 -12.61 5.60 -3.04
C PRO A 67 -11.54 5.04 -2.11
N ARG A 68 -10.72 5.92 -1.55
CA ARG A 68 -9.59 5.52 -0.69
C ARG A 68 -10.04 4.67 0.50
N GLU A 69 -11.19 4.98 1.08
CA GLU A 69 -11.72 4.26 2.23
C GLU A 69 -12.13 2.81 1.91
N GLU A 70 -12.24 2.46 0.65
CA GLU A 70 -12.49 1.08 0.24
C GLU A 70 -11.23 0.26 0.07
N LEU A 71 -10.06 0.90 0.15
CA LEU A 71 -8.78 0.25 -0.05
C LEU A 71 -8.05 0.07 1.28
N PHE A 72 -7.30 -1.02 1.39
CA PHE A 72 -6.39 -1.27 2.51
C PHE A 72 -4.97 -1.23 1.97
N ILE A 73 -4.21 -0.21 2.33
CA ILE A 73 -2.87 0.02 1.78
C ILE A 73 -1.84 -0.21 2.88
N THR A 74 -0.90 -1.11 2.61
CA THR A 74 0.21 -1.43 3.50
C THR A 74 1.51 -1.01 2.84
N THR A 75 2.35 -0.28 3.56
CA THR A 75 3.75 -0.10 3.18
C THR A 75 4.64 -0.38 4.39
N LYS A 76 5.96 -0.29 4.22
CA LYS A 76 6.88 -0.74 5.24
C LYS A 76 8.02 0.24 5.42
N LEU A 77 8.42 0.41 6.69
CA LEU A 77 9.57 1.20 7.07
C LEU A 77 10.85 0.41 6.77
N TRP A 78 11.78 1.03 6.04
CA TRP A 78 13.08 0.40 5.78
C TRP A 78 13.94 0.40 7.04
N ASN A 79 14.84 -0.56 7.16
CA ASN A 79 15.60 -0.80 8.38
C ASN A 79 16.64 0.29 8.74
N ASN A 80 16.89 1.24 7.87
CA ASN A 80 17.78 2.36 8.14
C ASN A 80 17.08 3.58 8.75
N SER A 81 15.79 3.48 9.04
CA SER A 81 14.97 4.62 9.48
C SER A 81 14.20 4.32 10.76
N HIS A 82 14.84 3.63 11.72
CA HIS A 82 14.15 3.17 12.93
C HIS A 82 14.12 4.19 14.09
N ARG A 83 14.83 5.31 13.98
CA ARG A 83 14.75 6.35 15.01
C ARG A 83 13.39 7.05 14.93
N PRO A 84 12.81 7.47 16.06
CA PRO A 84 11.48 8.10 16.04
C PRO A 84 11.35 9.25 15.06
N GLU A 85 12.33 10.15 15.00
CA GLU A 85 12.33 11.28 14.07
C GLU A 85 12.46 10.84 12.61
N ASP A 86 13.16 9.73 12.36
CA ASP A 86 13.32 9.18 11.01
C ASP A 86 12.08 8.42 10.57
N VAL A 87 11.35 7.81 11.51
CA VAL A 87 10.09 7.11 11.22
C VAL A 87 9.07 8.09 10.66
N GLU A 88 8.89 9.26 11.29
CA GLU A 88 7.96 10.28 10.79
C GLU A 88 8.32 10.74 9.39
N LYS A 89 9.61 11.01 9.15
CA LYS A 89 10.08 11.46 7.83
C LYS A 89 9.87 10.37 6.77
N ALA A 90 10.20 9.13 7.11
CA ALA A 90 10.02 8.00 6.19
C ALA A 90 8.54 7.78 5.86
N LEU A 91 7.67 7.87 6.87
CA LEU A 91 6.24 7.77 6.65
C LEU A 91 5.74 8.85 5.70
N GLN A 92 6.18 10.10 5.89
CA GLN A 92 5.76 11.20 5.02
C GLN A 92 6.24 11.00 3.58
N VAL A 93 7.46 10.49 3.39
CA VAL A 93 7.97 10.18 2.05
C VAL A 93 7.10 9.13 1.36
N SER A 94 6.74 8.06 2.08
CA SER A 94 5.87 7.03 1.53
C SER A 94 4.48 7.58 1.20
N LEU A 95 3.90 8.40 2.08
CA LEU A 95 2.61 9.03 1.81
C LEU A 95 2.67 9.91 0.57
N ASP A 96 3.73 10.70 0.41
CA ASP A 96 3.92 11.56 -0.75
C ASP A 96 4.07 10.72 -2.03
N ASN A 97 4.85 9.65 -1.98
CA ASN A 97 5.04 8.76 -3.12
C ASN A 97 3.72 8.11 -3.54
N LEU A 98 2.95 7.65 -2.56
CA LEU A 98 1.66 6.99 -2.80
C LEU A 98 0.54 7.99 -3.07
N GLN A 99 0.76 9.28 -2.86
CA GLN A 99 -0.23 10.36 -2.99
C GLN A 99 -1.43 10.11 -2.07
N LEU A 100 -1.16 9.70 -0.83
CA LEU A 100 -2.18 9.37 0.16
C LEU A 100 -2.03 10.26 1.39
N ASP A 101 -3.12 10.42 2.13
CA ASP A 101 -3.14 11.14 3.39
C ASP A 101 -2.92 10.23 4.59
N TYR A 102 -3.16 8.94 4.43
CA TYR A 102 -2.99 7.95 5.49
C TYR A 102 -2.74 6.56 4.92
N LEU A 103 -2.20 5.69 5.79
CA LEU A 103 -2.01 4.26 5.53
C LEU A 103 -2.88 3.45 6.46
N ASP A 104 -3.30 2.27 6.02
CA ASP A 104 -4.03 1.34 6.88
C ASP A 104 -3.08 0.55 7.77
N LEU A 105 -1.87 0.26 7.27
CA LEU A 105 -0.87 -0.50 8.02
C LEU A 105 0.53 -0.06 7.61
N TYR A 106 1.39 0.19 8.59
CA TYR A 106 2.78 0.55 8.37
C TYR A 106 3.64 -0.41 9.20
N LEU A 107 4.38 -1.26 8.51
CA LEU A 107 5.16 -2.33 9.15
C LEU A 107 6.64 -1.96 9.23
N ILE A 108 7.33 -2.53 10.20
CA ILE A 108 8.80 -2.51 10.24
C ILE A 108 9.29 -3.60 9.30
N HIS A 109 10.14 -3.20 8.34
CA HIS A 109 10.68 -4.10 7.33
C HIS A 109 12.09 -4.50 7.75
N TRP A 110 12.21 -5.69 8.30
CA TRP A 110 13.45 -6.29 8.82
C TRP A 110 13.87 -5.79 10.20
#